data_d68bf2cb97f403bebd9504cc800514e1
#
_entry.id   d68bf2cb97f403bebd9504cc800514e1
#
_cell.length_a   1.000
_cell.length_b   1.000
_cell.length_c   1.000
_cell.angle_alpha   90.00
_cell.angle_beta   90.00
_cell.angle_gamma   90.00
#
_symmetry.space_group_name_H-M   'P 1'
#
loop_
_entity.id
_entity.type
_entity.pdbx_description
1 polymer ?
#
loop_
_entity_poly.entity_id
_entity_poly.type
_entity_poly.pdbx_seq_one_letter_code
_entity_poly.pdbx_strand_id
1 'polypeptide(L)'
;MQPRNWLYGIAVALALVAPLPAAAQGELVLYCTVQEEWCRPMVTAFEKATGIKVLMTRKSSGEFYAQLKAEAANPRGDIWWGGTGDPHLQAAEEGLTQEYKSPKLADLQDWAVRQAESSKYRTVGVYAGALGYSYNADQLKKKNIPEPKCWSDL
;
A
#
# COMPACT_ATOMS: atom_id res chain seq x y z
N MET A 1 -12.70 -72.36 34.54
CA MET A 1 -13.30 -71.60 33.42
C MET A 1 -12.89 -70.16 33.50
N GLN A 2 -12.00 -69.71 32.58
CA GLN A 2 -11.47 -68.34 32.53
C GLN A 2 -12.44 -67.44 31.77
N PRO A 3 -12.64 -66.16 32.18
CA PRO A 3 -13.14 -65.12 31.27
C PRO A 3 -11.96 -64.33 30.73
N ARG A 4 -11.87 -64.31 29.48
CA ARG A 4 -10.83 -63.78 28.60
C ARG A 4 -11.03 -62.31 28.30
N ASN A 5 -10.00 -61.56 28.50
CA ASN A 5 -9.46 -60.40 27.75
C ASN A 5 -10.34 -59.82 26.62
N TRP A 6 -11.13 -58.83 26.95
CA TRP A 6 -11.91 -58.03 25.96
C TRP A 6 -11.71 -56.50 26.17
N LEU A 7 -10.53 -56.11 26.68
CA LEU A 7 -10.24 -54.71 27.02
C LEU A 7 -9.05 -54.07 26.26
N TYR A 8 -8.64 -54.67 25.15
CA TYR A 8 -7.53 -54.11 24.35
C TYR A 8 -7.90 -53.58 22.97
N GLY A 9 -9.11 -53.10 22.76
CA GLY A 9 -9.59 -52.67 21.42
C GLY A 9 -9.97 -51.23 21.22
N ILE A 10 -9.83 -50.31 22.21
CA ILE A 10 -10.35 -48.91 22.06
C ILE A 10 -9.28 -47.82 22.28
N ALA A 11 -8.02 -48.10 22.20
CA ALA A 11 -6.98 -47.12 22.54
C ALA A 11 -6.14 -46.60 21.36
N VAL A 12 -6.53 -46.75 20.09
CA VAL A 12 -5.66 -46.32 18.95
C VAL A 12 -6.35 -45.40 17.94
N ALA A 13 -7.52 -44.85 18.19
CA ALA A 13 -8.20 -43.96 17.25
C ALA A 13 -8.21 -42.45 17.64
N LEU A 14 -7.35 -42.00 18.54
CA LEU A 14 -7.31 -40.60 18.97
C LEU A 14 -5.96 -39.93 18.63
N ALA A 15 -5.41 -40.23 17.46
CA ALA A 15 -4.19 -39.57 17.02
C ALA A 15 -4.41 -38.92 15.64
N LEU A 16 -4.03 -37.63 15.55
CA LEU A 16 -3.85 -36.84 14.33
C LEU A 16 -5.06 -36.05 13.78
N VAL A 17 -5.71 -35.26 14.62
CA VAL A 17 -6.22 -33.98 14.12
C VAL A 17 -5.13 -32.93 14.41
N ALA A 18 -4.10 -32.91 13.58
CA ALA A 18 -3.21 -31.76 13.55
C ALA A 18 -4.05 -30.53 13.17
N PRO A 19 -4.02 -29.44 13.95
CA PRO A 19 -4.67 -28.20 13.50
C PRO A 19 -3.99 -27.77 12.22
N LEU A 20 -4.70 -27.87 11.10
CA LEU A 20 -4.30 -27.18 9.88
C LEU A 20 -4.17 -25.71 10.26
N PRO A 21 -3.04 -25.04 9.91
CA PRO A 21 -2.96 -23.60 10.10
C PRO A 21 -4.14 -23.01 9.33
N ALA A 22 -5.09 -22.42 10.06
CA ALA A 22 -6.11 -21.58 9.47
C ALA A 22 -5.33 -20.39 8.88
N ALA A 23 -5.00 -20.46 7.60
CA ALA A 23 -4.58 -19.30 6.85
C ALA A 23 -5.75 -18.33 6.98
N ALA A 24 -5.54 -17.25 7.73
CA ALA A 24 -6.48 -16.13 7.78
C ALA A 24 -6.53 -15.59 6.35
N GLN A 25 -7.52 -16.02 5.57
CA GLN A 25 -7.82 -15.45 4.26
C GLN A 25 -8.45 -14.08 4.52
N GLY A 26 -7.62 -13.11 4.90
CA GLY A 26 -8.01 -11.71 4.96
C GLY A 26 -8.06 -11.11 3.56
N GLU A 27 -8.81 -10.04 3.40
CA GLU A 27 -8.74 -9.16 2.23
C GLU A 27 -8.04 -7.88 2.65
N LEU A 28 -7.23 -7.29 1.76
CA LEU A 28 -6.55 -6.02 1.94
C LEU A 28 -7.03 -5.04 0.88
N VAL A 29 -7.51 -3.87 1.30
CA VAL A 29 -7.95 -2.80 0.39
C VAL A 29 -6.79 -1.85 0.10
N LEU A 30 -6.35 -1.82 -1.17
CA LEU A 30 -5.25 -0.99 -1.64
C LEU A 30 -5.76 0.18 -2.49
N TYR A 31 -5.45 1.39 -2.06
CA TYR A 31 -5.63 2.62 -2.84
C TYR A 31 -4.33 2.92 -3.62
N CYS A 32 -4.36 2.71 -4.93
CA CYS A 32 -3.22 2.92 -5.83
C CYS A 32 -3.33 4.28 -6.53
N THR A 33 -2.31 5.15 -6.42
CA THR A 33 -2.31 6.50 -7.00
C THR A 33 -1.26 6.72 -8.08
N VAL A 34 -0.67 5.64 -8.57
CA VAL A 34 0.23 5.65 -9.74
C VAL A 34 -0.37 4.84 -10.88
N GLN A 35 0.42 4.61 -11.93
CA GLN A 35 0.04 3.75 -13.02
C GLN A 35 -0.20 2.32 -12.52
N GLU A 36 -1.21 1.68 -13.07
CA GLU A 36 -1.62 0.34 -12.65
C GLU A 36 -0.49 -0.69 -12.80
N GLU A 37 0.36 -0.50 -13.81
CA GLU A 37 1.52 -1.33 -14.11
C GLU A 37 2.57 -1.31 -12.99
N TRP A 38 2.53 -0.32 -12.11
CA TRP A 38 3.41 -0.25 -10.93
C TRP A 38 2.79 -0.93 -9.71
N CYS A 39 1.48 -0.79 -9.53
CA CYS A 39 0.79 -1.42 -8.39
C CYS A 39 0.61 -2.92 -8.58
N ARG A 40 0.22 -3.36 -9.78
CA ARG A 40 -0.17 -4.75 -10.05
C ARG A 40 0.93 -5.78 -9.77
N PRO A 41 2.21 -5.57 -10.15
CA PRO A 41 3.26 -6.52 -9.81
C PRO A 41 3.46 -6.68 -8.29
N MET A 42 3.33 -5.60 -7.52
CA MET A 42 3.43 -5.66 -6.07
C MET A 42 2.27 -6.42 -5.45
N VAL A 43 1.05 -6.16 -5.92
CA VAL A 43 -0.15 -6.90 -5.51
C VAL A 43 0.05 -8.39 -5.77
N THR A 44 0.46 -8.77 -6.99
CA THR A 44 0.69 -10.17 -7.34
C THR A 44 1.76 -10.82 -6.46
N ALA A 45 2.86 -10.11 -6.18
CA ALA A 45 3.93 -10.62 -5.33
C ALA A 45 3.46 -10.79 -3.88
N PHE A 46 2.69 -9.84 -3.35
CA PHE A 46 2.13 -9.89 -2.01
C PHE A 46 1.13 -11.02 -1.85
N GLU A 47 0.17 -11.15 -2.76
CA GLU A 47 -0.82 -12.24 -2.74
C GLU A 47 -0.13 -13.61 -2.79
N LYS A 48 0.88 -13.75 -3.66
CA LYS A 48 1.67 -14.99 -3.76
C LYS A 48 2.43 -15.33 -2.47
N ALA A 49 2.97 -14.31 -1.80
CA ALA A 49 3.78 -14.49 -0.60
C ALA A 49 2.95 -14.74 0.65
N THR A 50 1.73 -14.18 0.73
CA THR A 50 0.93 -14.16 1.95
C THR A 50 -0.36 -14.96 1.87
N GLY A 51 -0.88 -15.22 0.67
CA GLY A 51 -2.22 -15.78 0.46
C GLY A 51 -3.36 -14.80 0.72
N ILE A 52 -3.06 -13.54 1.07
CA ILE A 52 -4.05 -12.49 1.33
C ILE A 52 -4.46 -11.87 0.00
N LYS A 53 -5.76 -11.82 -0.28
CA LYS A 53 -6.30 -11.19 -1.49
C LYS A 53 -6.28 -9.67 -1.39
N VAL A 54 -5.88 -8.98 -2.46
CA VAL A 54 -5.84 -7.52 -2.52
C VAL A 54 -6.95 -6.96 -3.41
N LEU A 55 -7.79 -6.13 -2.81
CA LEU A 55 -8.81 -5.35 -3.52
C LEU A 55 -8.22 -4.00 -3.88
N MET A 56 -7.67 -3.90 -5.10
CA MET A 56 -7.03 -2.68 -5.57
C MET A 56 -8.01 -1.77 -6.30
N THR A 57 -8.03 -0.49 -5.93
CA THR A 57 -8.70 0.59 -6.67
C THR A 57 -7.68 1.64 -7.05
N ARG A 58 -7.79 2.19 -8.28
CA ARG A 58 -6.90 3.24 -8.79
C ARG A 58 -7.66 4.56 -8.95
N LYS A 59 -7.10 5.64 -8.38
CA LYS A 59 -7.55 7.04 -8.54
C LYS A 59 -6.34 7.98 -8.47
N SER A 60 -6.54 9.28 -8.67
CA SER A 60 -5.51 10.29 -8.39
C SER A 60 -5.29 10.47 -6.88
N SER A 61 -4.15 11.06 -6.51
CA SER A 61 -3.83 11.33 -5.10
C SER A 61 -4.85 12.26 -4.44
N GLY A 62 -5.32 13.28 -5.16
CA GLY A 62 -6.35 14.19 -4.65
C GLY A 62 -7.70 13.52 -4.42
N GLU A 63 -8.12 12.62 -5.33
CA GLU A 63 -9.37 11.87 -5.17
C GLU A 63 -9.32 10.93 -3.97
N PHE A 64 -8.19 10.21 -3.75
CA PHE A 64 -8.07 9.38 -2.56
C PHE A 64 -7.96 10.19 -1.28
N TYR A 65 -7.28 11.32 -1.29
CA TYR A 65 -7.28 12.22 -0.14
C TYR A 65 -8.71 12.68 0.22
N ALA A 66 -9.51 13.09 -0.76
CA ALA A 66 -10.91 13.44 -0.54
C ALA A 66 -11.75 12.24 -0.04
N GLN A 67 -11.48 11.04 -0.57
CA GLN A 67 -12.13 9.81 -0.14
C GLN A 67 -11.78 9.46 1.31
N LEU A 68 -10.52 9.53 1.71
CA LEU A 68 -10.08 9.32 3.10
C LEU A 68 -10.79 10.26 4.07
N LYS A 69 -10.95 11.54 3.69
CA LYS A 69 -11.73 12.50 4.50
C LYS A 69 -13.19 12.09 4.63
N ALA A 70 -13.83 11.67 3.55
CA ALA A 70 -15.20 11.21 3.56
C ALA A 70 -15.38 9.91 4.38
N GLU A 71 -14.37 9.06 4.40
CA GLU A 71 -14.36 7.78 5.11
C GLU A 71 -13.82 7.89 6.56
N ALA A 72 -13.44 9.08 7.03
CA ALA A 72 -12.76 9.25 8.32
C ALA A 72 -13.49 8.62 9.51
N ALA A 73 -14.83 8.63 9.53
CA ALA A 73 -15.63 7.99 10.57
C ALA A 73 -15.74 6.47 10.42
N ASN A 74 -15.47 5.92 9.24
CA ASN A 74 -15.52 4.50 8.93
C ASN A 74 -14.51 4.17 7.83
N PRO A 75 -13.20 4.11 8.13
CA PRO A 75 -12.14 3.87 7.15
C PRO A 75 -12.33 2.52 6.44
N ARG A 76 -12.10 2.51 5.12
CA ARG A 76 -12.25 1.32 4.27
C ARG A 76 -10.96 0.90 3.59
N GLY A 77 -9.98 1.80 3.47
CA GLY A 77 -8.68 1.52 2.88
C GLY A 77 -7.69 1.07 3.95
N ASP A 78 -6.95 0.01 3.68
CA ASP A 78 -5.87 -0.47 4.56
C ASP A 78 -4.54 0.17 4.19
N ILE A 79 -4.28 0.33 2.88
CA ILE A 79 -3.03 0.92 2.38
C ILE A 79 -3.35 1.92 1.27
N TRP A 80 -2.74 3.10 1.36
CA TRP A 80 -2.68 4.06 0.27
C TRP A 80 -1.25 4.14 -0.26
N TRP A 81 -1.03 3.75 -1.52
CA TRP A 81 0.30 3.63 -2.10
C TRP A 81 0.48 4.48 -3.35
N GLY A 82 1.61 5.20 -3.37
CA GLY A 82 2.09 5.95 -4.52
C GLY A 82 1.48 7.34 -4.65
N GLY A 83 1.83 8.03 -5.74
CA GLY A 83 1.45 9.42 -6.00
C GLY A 83 2.43 10.42 -5.42
N THR A 84 2.00 11.67 -5.28
CA THR A 84 2.82 12.76 -4.72
C THR A 84 2.79 12.76 -3.20
N GLY A 85 3.86 13.22 -2.55
CA GLY A 85 4.00 13.21 -1.10
C GLY A 85 3.06 14.16 -0.37
N ASP A 86 2.70 15.30 -0.98
CA ASP A 86 1.92 16.34 -0.29
C ASP A 86 0.55 15.87 0.23
N PRO A 87 -0.31 15.19 -0.56
CA PRO A 87 -1.57 14.69 -0.04
C PRO A 87 -1.41 13.63 1.05
N HIS A 88 -0.34 12.84 1.02
CA HIS A 88 -0.04 11.88 2.09
C HIS A 88 0.36 12.58 3.38
N LEU A 89 1.21 13.61 3.32
CA LEU A 89 1.60 14.40 4.48
C LEU A 89 0.39 15.13 5.07
N GLN A 90 -0.46 15.71 4.22
CA GLN A 90 -1.68 16.36 4.68
C GLN A 90 -2.65 15.38 5.35
N ALA A 91 -2.82 14.18 4.80
CA ALA A 91 -3.63 13.13 5.43
C ALA A 91 -3.04 12.70 6.79
N ALA A 92 -1.71 12.65 6.91
CA ALA A 92 -1.04 12.35 8.16
C ALA A 92 -1.25 13.44 9.22
N GLU A 93 -1.15 14.72 8.85
CA GLU A 93 -1.40 15.87 9.72
C GLU A 93 -2.85 15.91 10.21
N GLU A 94 -3.81 15.58 9.36
CA GLU A 94 -5.24 15.50 9.69
C GLU A 94 -5.63 14.22 10.46
N GLY A 95 -4.68 13.32 10.73
CA GLY A 95 -4.94 12.07 11.46
C GLY A 95 -5.71 11.01 10.68
N LEU A 96 -5.77 11.13 9.34
CA LEU A 96 -6.46 10.18 8.46
C LEU A 96 -5.67 8.89 8.22
N THR A 97 -4.42 8.84 8.65
CA THR A 97 -3.54 7.66 8.57
C THR A 97 -3.07 7.25 9.95
N GLN A 98 -2.78 5.96 10.11
CA GLN A 98 -2.26 5.42 11.39
C GLN A 98 -0.74 5.52 11.45
N GLU A 99 -0.20 5.62 12.66
CA GLU A 99 1.22 5.49 12.92
C GLU A 99 1.64 4.02 12.72
N TYR A 100 2.67 3.82 11.89
CA TYR A 100 3.28 2.50 11.70
C TYR A 100 4.77 2.63 11.42
N LYS A 101 5.59 2.27 12.38
CA LYS A 101 7.04 2.21 12.21
C LYS A 101 7.42 0.85 11.62
N SER A 102 7.60 0.82 10.31
CA SER A 102 7.98 -0.41 9.60
C SER A 102 9.33 -0.94 10.09
N PRO A 103 9.50 -2.26 10.32
CA PRO A 103 10.80 -2.86 10.61
C PRO A 103 11.79 -2.74 9.44
N LYS A 104 11.29 -2.43 8.23
CA LYS A 104 12.09 -2.19 7.03
C LYS A 104 12.48 -0.73 6.82
N LEU A 105 12.15 0.16 7.76
CA LEU A 105 12.46 1.58 7.62
C LEU A 105 13.96 1.84 7.50
N ALA A 106 14.79 1.08 8.21
CA ALA A 106 16.25 1.22 8.16
C ALA A 106 16.86 0.78 6.82
N ASP A 107 16.13 0.03 6.00
CA ASP A 107 16.57 -0.42 4.67
C ASP A 107 16.32 0.66 3.61
N LEU A 108 15.62 1.76 3.95
CA LEU A 108 15.26 2.83 3.02
C LEU A 108 16.35 3.92 2.99
N GLN A 109 16.30 4.74 1.95
CA GLN A 109 17.17 5.91 1.84
C GLN A 109 16.81 6.98 2.89
N ASP A 110 17.80 7.79 3.29
CA ASP A 110 17.66 8.81 4.33
C ASP A 110 16.48 9.77 4.12
N TRP A 111 16.20 10.17 2.88
CA TRP A 111 15.09 11.09 2.60
C TRP A 111 13.73 10.45 2.93
N ALA A 112 13.58 9.13 2.70
CA ALA A 112 12.36 8.39 3.00
C ALA A 112 12.19 8.20 4.52
N VAL A 113 13.30 7.94 5.22
CA VAL A 113 13.33 7.88 6.69
C VAL A 113 12.94 9.23 7.28
N ARG A 114 13.54 10.34 6.81
CA ARG A 114 13.19 11.68 7.27
C ARG A 114 11.72 12.03 7.03
N GLN A 115 11.12 11.62 5.91
CA GLN A 115 9.69 11.81 5.68
C GLN A 115 8.86 11.03 6.70
N ALA A 116 9.21 9.78 6.98
CA ALA A 116 8.52 8.98 7.98
C ALA A 116 8.61 9.63 9.38
N GLU A 117 9.76 10.08 9.79
CA GLU A 117 9.97 10.76 11.08
C GLU A 117 9.17 12.07 11.18
N SER A 118 9.21 12.91 10.14
CA SER A 118 8.48 14.19 10.12
C SER A 118 6.97 14.02 10.22
N SER A 119 6.43 12.93 9.65
CA SER A 119 5.02 12.58 9.72
C SER A 119 4.65 11.76 10.96
N LYS A 120 5.56 11.56 11.91
CA LYS A 120 5.39 10.66 13.08
C LYS A 120 5.03 9.23 12.63
N TYR A 121 5.73 8.73 11.62
CA TYR A 121 5.55 7.41 11.02
C TYR A 121 4.14 7.15 10.45
N ARG A 122 3.40 8.20 10.08
CA ARG A 122 2.08 8.09 9.48
C ARG A 122 2.12 8.01 7.94
N THR A 123 3.26 8.32 7.36
CA THR A 123 3.57 8.12 5.93
C THR A 123 5.06 7.83 5.76
N VAL A 124 5.43 7.24 4.64
CA VAL A 124 6.82 6.92 4.33
C VAL A 124 7.08 7.12 2.83
N GLY A 125 8.22 7.71 2.49
CA GLY A 125 8.66 7.83 1.10
C GLY A 125 9.10 6.49 0.53
N VAL A 126 8.61 6.12 -0.64
CA VAL A 126 8.96 4.85 -1.29
C VAL A 126 9.64 5.03 -2.65
N TYR A 127 9.50 6.19 -3.28
CA TYR A 127 10.22 6.61 -4.48
C TYR A 127 10.26 8.13 -4.57
N ALA A 128 11.19 8.66 -5.36
CA ALA A 128 11.27 10.07 -5.70
C ALA A 128 11.32 10.23 -7.22
N GLY A 129 10.78 11.33 -7.72
CA GLY A 129 10.81 11.68 -9.14
C GLY A 129 11.07 13.17 -9.34
N ALA A 130 11.63 13.52 -10.49
CA ALA A 130 11.73 14.90 -10.93
C ALA A 130 10.45 15.33 -11.64
N LEU A 131 9.92 16.50 -11.29
CA LEU A 131 8.87 17.16 -12.02
C LEU A 131 9.49 17.98 -13.15
N GLY A 132 8.98 17.81 -14.37
CA GLY A 132 9.41 18.56 -15.53
C GLY A 132 8.21 18.98 -16.38
N TYR A 133 8.45 19.88 -17.31
CA TYR A 133 7.48 20.23 -18.33
C TYR A 133 8.03 19.92 -19.73
N SER A 134 7.14 19.69 -20.67
CA SER A 134 7.45 19.58 -22.08
C SER A 134 6.52 20.48 -22.88
N TYR A 135 6.98 20.95 -24.02
CA TYR A 135 6.19 21.79 -24.93
C TYR A 135 6.38 21.36 -26.39
N ASN A 136 5.41 21.71 -27.21
CA ASN A 136 5.51 21.50 -28.64
C ASN A 136 6.16 22.72 -29.30
N ALA A 137 7.44 22.61 -29.66
CA ALA A 137 8.24 23.70 -30.23
C ALA A 137 7.64 24.27 -31.52
N ASP A 138 7.08 23.39 -32.41
CA ASP A 138 6.46 23.83 -33.66
C ASP A 138 5.18 24.67 -33.40
N GLN A 139 4.42 24.32 -32.37
CA GLN A 139 3.23 25.10 -31.99
C GLN A 139 3.60 26.46 -31.42
N LEU A 140 4.64 26.52 -30.58
CA LEU A 140 5.15 27.79 -30.06
C LEU A 140 5.61 28.69 -31.19
N LYS A 141 6.41 28.15 -32.13
CA LYS A 141 6.89 28.89 -33.31
C LYS A 141 5.74 29.38 -34.19
N LYS A 142 4.73 28.55 -34.47
CA LYS A 142 3.56 28.95 -35.24
C LYS A 142 2.75 30.07 -34.60
N LYS A 143 2.73 30.12 -33.27
CA LYS A 143 2.02 31.12 -32.47
C LYS A 143 2.86 32.34 -32.10
N ASN A 144 4.13 32.39 -32.51
CA ASN A 144 5.07 33.43 -32.11
C ASN A 144 5.26 33.54 -30.58
N ILE A 145 5.19 32.43 -29.88
CA ILE A 145 5.41 32.36 -28.43
C ILE A 145 6.86 31.90 -28.19
N PRO A 146 7.64 32.61 -27.35
CA PRO A 146 9.00 32.22 -27.01
C PRO A 146 9.02 30.87 -26.28
N GLU A 147 10.07 30.09 -26.46
CA GLU A 147 10.27 28.83 -25.74
C GLU A 147 10.50 29.13 -24.24
N PRO A 148 9.76 28.47 -23.33
CA PRO A 148 9.96 28.65 -21.90
C PRO A 148 11.32 28.07 -21.47
N LYS A 149 12.07 28.79 -20.63
CA LYS A 149 13.35 28.39 -20.08
C LYS A 149 13.28 27.96 -18.61
N CYS A 150 12.28 28.38 -17.91
CA CYS A 150 12.07 28.08 -16.51
C CYS A 150 10.56 28.04 -16.17
N TRP A 151 10.22 27.62 -14.95
CA TRP A 151 8.84 27.53 -14.48
C TRP A 151 8.08 28.85 -14.49
N SER A 152 8.77 29.97 -14.33
CA SER A 152 8.13 31.28 -14.36
C SER A 152 7.71 31.75 -15.76
N ASP A 153 8.12 31.04 -16.81
CA ASP A 153 7.75 31.35 -18.19
C ASP A 153 6.45 30.63 -18.62
N LEU A 154 5.88 29.81 -17.73
CA LEU A 154 4.62 29.06 -17.92
C LEU A 154 3.44 29.85 -17.30
#